data_f40f241af0b544b8607a1eb1d4c5391a
#
_entry.id   f40f241af0b544b8607a1eb1d4c5391a
#
_cell.length_a   1.000
_cell.length_b   1.000
_cell.length_c   1.000
_cell.angle_alpha   90.00
_cell.angle_beta   90.00
_cell.angle_gamma   90.00
#
_symmetry.space_group_name_H-M   'P 1'
#
loop_
_entity.id
_entity.type
_entity.pdbx_description
1 polymer ?
#
loop_
_entity_poly.entity_id
_entity_poly.type
_entity_poly.pdbx_seq_one_letter_code
_entity_poly.pdbx_strand_id
1 'polypeptide(L)'
;MKKWLEKVDWIYVIVPLALLGTFWVIAAFAGQWPWQSNPYNSYALQTDSWLKGRLDLGQNYEWLELAIYQGKYFVSFPPFPSYVLIPFVVLFGTNTPDHFIALAVTIIGCIYAVKLYREASAEKQHSLFWVLMLYFASGYLFVGMNGYVWFIAQSMS
;
A
#
# COMPACT_ATOMS: atom_id res chain seq x y z
N MET A 1 30.92 11.14 14.14
CA MET A 1 29.96 10.06 13.94
C MET A 1 29.06 9.80 15.16
N LYS A 2 29.56 9.65 16.39
CA LYS A 2 28.73 9.41 17.60
C LYS A 2 27.65 10.48 17.86
N LYS A 3 27.93 11.77 17.74
CA LYS A 3 26.97 12.85 17.97
C LYS A 3 25.74 12.90 17.03
N TRP A 4 25.84 12.24 15.87
CA TRP A 4 24.73 12.20 14.90
C TRP A 4 23.74 11.09 15.27
N LEU A 5 24.24 9.97 15.78
CA LEU A 5 23.42 8.82 16.22
C LEU A 5 22.57 9.14 17.47
N GLU A 6 23.00 10.08 18.30
CA GLU A 6 22.27 10.52 19.51
C GLU A 6 21.03 11.38 19.18
N LYS A 7 20.92 11.91 17.95
CA LYS A 7 19.79 12.71 17.49
C LYS A 7 18.75 11.92 16.69
N VAL A 8 19.03 10.66 16.34
CA VAL A 8 18.11 9.82 15.57
C VAL A 8 17.06 9.25 16.51
N ASP A 9 15.82 9.56 16.23
CA ASP A 9 14.72 8.92 16.93
C ASP A 9 14.50 7.51 16.36
N TRP A 10 15.05 6.54 17.02
CA TRP A 10 15.10 5.15 16.58
C TRP A 10 13.74 4.51 16.29
N ILE A 11 12.65 5.05 16.82
CA ILE A 11 11.32 4.51 16.53
C ILE A 11 10.98 4.59 15.03
N TYR A 12 11.41 5.68 14.36
CA TYR A 12 11.22 5.85 12.90
C TYR A 12 12.08 4.92 12.05
N VAL A 13 12.98 4.17 12.67
CA VAL A 13 13.80 3.15 12.01
C VAL A 13 13.32 1.76 12.38
N ILE A 14 13.10 1.52 13.68
CA ILE A 14 12.73 0.18 14.21
C ILE A 14 11.39 -0.28 13.65
N VAL A 15 10.37 0.59 13.64
CA VAL A 15 9.03 0.16 13.23
C VAL A 15 8.96 -0.15 11.73
N PRO A 16 9.48 0.70 10.81
CA PRO A 16 9.57 0.32 9.39
C PRO A 16 10.38 -0.95 9.15
N LEU A 17 11.49 -1.15 9.85
CA LEU A 17 12.29 -2.38 9.71
C LEU A 17 11.55 -3.62 10.22
N ALA A 18 10.79 -3.51 11.31
CA ALA A 18 9.96 -4.59 11.80
C ALA A 18 8.86 -4.96 10.79
N LEU A 19 8.21 -3.96 10.19
CA LEU A 19 7.21 -4.18 9.13
C LEU A 19 7.85 -4.83 7.90
N LEU A 20 8.99 -4.33 7.43
CA LEU A 20 9.74 -4.92 6.32
C LEU A 20 10.13 -6.36 6.61
N GLY A 21 10.69 -6.64 7.79
CA GLY A 21 11.07 -7.99 8.19
C GLY A 21 9.88 -8.95 8.23
N THR A 22 8.76 -8.50 8.80
CA THR A 22 7.51 -9.28 8.84
C THR A 22 6.98 -9.54 7.43
N PHE A 23 7.00 -8.51 6.57
CA PHE A 23 6.61 -8.66 5.17
C PHE A 23 7.46 -9.73 4.46
N TRP A 24 8.79 -9.68 4.59
CA TRP A 24 9.67 -10.67 3.97
C TRP A 24 9.44 -12.09 4.49
N VAL A 25 9.19 -12.24 5.78
CA VAL A 25 8.85 -13.55 6.36
C VAL A 25 7.54 -14.08 5.77
N ILE A 26 6.48 -13.26 5.73
CA ILE A 26 5.18 -13.66 5.17
C ILE A 26 5.31 -13.95 3.67
N ALA A 27 6.01 -13.10 2.91
CA ALA A 27 6.24 -13.30 1.48
C ALA A 27 6.95 -14.63 1.18
N ALA A 28 7.95 -14.99 2.00
CA ALA A 28 8.66 -16.25 1.86
C ALA A 28 7.76 -17.46 2.13
N PHE A 29 6.87 -17.39 3.15
CA PHE A 29 5.92 -18.47 3.44
C PHE A 29 4.77 -18.55 2.42
N ALA A 30 4.28 -17.40 1.93
CA ALA A 30 3.18 -17.35 0.99
C ALA A 30 3.61 -17.55 -0.47
N GLY A 31 4.91 -17.48 -0.77
CA GLY A 31 5.43 -17.55 -2.14
C GLY A 31 5.06 -16.33 -3.00
N GLN A 32 4.63 -15.23 -2.36
CA GLN A 32 4.23 -13.98 -3.03
C GLN A 32 5.28 -12.90 -2.80
N TRP A 33 6.10 -12.66 -3.82
CA TRP A 33 7.17 -11.68 -3.71
C TRP A 33 6.71 -10.26 -4.03
N PRO A 34 7.28 -9.24 -3.38
CA PRO A 34 6.81 -7.85 -3.48
C PRO A 34 6.87 -7.25 -4.88
N TRP A 35 7.75 -7.75 -5.74
CA TRP A 35 7.92 -7.29 -7.13
C TRP A 35 7.00 -7.96 -8.13
N GLN A 36 6.21 -8.95 -7.71
CA GLN A 36 5.23 -9.59 -8.58
C GLN A 36 4.00 -8.71 -8.72
N SER A 37 3.52 -8.59 -9.95
CA SER A 37 2.18 -8.07 -10.21
C SER A 37 1.15 -9.14 -9.84
N ASN A 38 -0.07 -8.72 -9.53
CA ASN A 38 -1.16 -9.63 -9.23
C ASN A 38 -2.26 -9.55 -10.30
N PRO A 39 -3.08 -10.60 -10.49
CA PRO A 39 -4.16 -10.57 -11.47
C PRO A 39 -5.30 -9.60 -11.12
N TYR A 40 -5.42 -9.18 -9.85
CA TYR A 40 -6.45 -8.24 -9.37
C TYR A 40 -5.94 -6.79 -9.39
N ASN A 41 -5.24 -6.42 -10.47
CA ASN A 41 -4.55 -5.15 -10.68
C ASN A 41 -5.45 -4.06 -11.32
N SER A 42 -6.70 -3.98 -10.90
CA SER A 42 -7.71 -3.06 -11.47
C SER A 42 -7.21 -1.61 -11.56
N TYR A 43 -6.47 -1.15 -10.56
CA TYR A 43 -5.94 0.22 -10.52
C TYR A 43 -4.85 0.46 -11.56
N ALA A 44 -3.96 -0.51 -11.80
CA ALA A 44 -2.96 -0.40 -12.85
C ALA A 44 -3.59 -0.39 -14.24
N LEU A 45 -4.62 -1.23 -14.46
CA LEU A 45 -5.41 -1.24 -15.70
C LEU A 45 -6.18 0.07 -15.91
N GLN A 46 -6.79 0.63 -14.86
CA GLN A 46 -7.47 1.92 -14.93
C GLN A 46 -6.49 3.05 -15.26
N THR A 47 -5.34 3.07 -14.61
CA THR A 47 -4.28 4.05 -14.87
C THR A 47 -3.76 3.95 -16.29
N ASP A 48 -3.50 2.75 -16.81
CA ASP A 48 -3.07 2.53 -18.18
C ASP A 48 -4.13 3.03 -19.19
N SER A 49 -5.41 2.80 -18.90
CA SER A 49 -6.50 3.35 -19.71
C SER A 49 -6.53 4.88 -19.70
N TRP A 50 -6.32 5.52 -18.56
CA TRP A 50 -6.25 6.98 -18.45
C TRP A 50 -5.07 7.57 -19.22
N LEU A 51 -3.90 6.93 -19.17
CA LEU A 51 -2.73 7.33 -19.94
C LEU A 51 -2.97 7.23 -21.45
N LYS A 52 -3.89 6.37 -21.88
CA LYS A 52 -4.34 6.22 -23.28
C LYS A 52 -5.56 7.09 -23.62
N GLY A 53 -5.94 8.05 -22.73
CA GLY A 53 -7.05 8.96 -22.92
C GLY A 53 -8.45 8.33 -22.80
N ARG A 54 -8.59 7.16 -22.14
CA ARG A 54 -9.87 6.48 -21.92
C ARG A 54 -10.20 6.42 -20.44
N LEU A 55 -11.48 6.51 -20.12
CA LEU A 55 -11.97 6.31 -18.75
C LEU A 55 -12.40 4.87 -18.47
N ASP A 56 -12.77 4.14 -19.51
CA ASP A 56 -13.16 2.73 -19.45
C ASP A 56 -11.96 1.80 -19.72
N LEU A 57 -12.03 0.56 -19.28
CA LEU A 57 -10.97 -0.43 -19.45
C LEU A 57 -10.87 -0.99 -20.90
N GLY A 58 -11.85 -0.69 -21.74
CA GLY A 58 -11.89 -1.10 -23.14
C GLY A 58 -12.31 -2.55 -23.38
N GLN A 59 -12.23 -3.40 -22.37
CA GLN A 59 -12.68 -4.81 -22.44
C GLN A 59 -13.14 -5.30 -21.07
N ASN A 60 -13.87 -6.41 -21.04
CA ASN A 60 -14.21 -7.12 -19.82
C ASN A 60 -13.01 -7.94 -19.30
N TYR A 61 -12.84 -7.93 -17.99
CA TYR A 61 -11.94 -8.81 -17.25
C TYR A 61 -12.81 -9.62 -16.28
N GLU A 62 -13.14 -10.85 -16.63
CA GLU A 62 -14.15 -11.68 -15.92
C GLU A 62 -13.81 -11.93 -14.44
N TRP A 63 -12.54 -11.83 -14.07
CA TRP A 63 -12.06 -12.00 -12.70
C TRP A 63 -12.01 -10.71 -11.87
N LEU A 64 -12.37 -9.56 -12.47
CA LEU A 64 -12.39 -8.27 -11.80
C LEU A 64 -13.83 -7.81 -11.51
N GLU A 65 -14.02 -7.14 -10.40
CA GLU A 65 -15.28 -6.49 -10.06
C GLU A 65 -15.40 -5.17 -10.81
N LEU A 66 -16.11 -5.20 -11.94
CA LEU A 66 -16.27 -4.06 -12.81
C LEU A 66 -17.71 -3.54 -12.80
N ALA A 67 -17.87 -2.23 -12.84
CA ALA A 67 -19.14 -1.58 -13.14
C ALA A 67 -19.34 -1.52 -14.64
N ILE A 68 -20.57 -1.84 -15.09
CA ILE A 68 -20.94 -1.77 -16.51
C ILE A 68 -21.86 -0.58 -16.71
N TYR A 69 -21.47 0.34 -17.59
CA TYR A 69 -22.28 1.48 -17.97
C TYR A 69 -22.19 1.72 -19.48
N GLN A 70 -23.35 1.77 -20.15
CA GLN A 70 -23.46 1.93 -21.61
C GLN A 70 -22.57 0.96 -22.41
N GLY A 71 -22.51 -0.32 -21.98
CA GLY A 71 -21.68 -1.34 -22.62
C GLY A 71 -20.17 -1.20 -22.42
N LYS A 72 -19.73 -0.31 -21.55
CA LYS A 72 -18.32 -0.09 -21.18
C LYS A 72 -18.05 -0.58 -19.76
N TYR A 73 -16.81 -0.93 -19.49
CA TYR A 73 -16.34 -1.52 -18.23
C TYR A 73 -15.50 -0.53 -17.46
N PHE A 74 -15.86 -0.29 -16.21
CA PHE A 74 -15.20 0.67 -15.30
C PHE A 74 -14.79 -0.03 -14.01
N VAL A 75 -13.70 0.43 -13.40
CA VAL A 75 -13.34 -0.01 -12.04
C VAL A 75 -14.39 0.50 -11.06
N SER A 76 -14.93 -0.39 -10.22
CA SER A 76 -16.01 -0.10 -9.26
C SER A 76 -15.52 0.52 -7.95
N PHE A 77 -14.21 0.67 -7.79
CA PHE A 77 -13.57 1.18 -6.57
C PHE A 77 -13.18 2.67 -6.68
N PRO A 78 -13.01 3.37 -5.53
CA PRO A 78 -12.57 4.76 -5.53
C PRO A 78 -11.28 4.95 -6.32
N PRO A 79 -11.17 5.99 -7.17
CA PRO A 79 -10.09 6.12 -8.14
C PRO A 79 -8.76 6.62 -7.56
N PHE A 80 -8.70 7.02 -6.28
CA PHE A 80 -7.49 7.60 -5.69
C PHE A 80 -6.24 6.75 -5.85
N PRO A 81 -6.27 5.42 -5.63
CA PRO A 81 -5.09 4.59 -5.86
C PRO A 81 -4.56 4.65 -7.30
N SER A 82 -5.43 4.77 -8.30
CA SER A 82 -5.00 4.91 -9.70
C SER A 82 -4.17 6.17 -9.95
N TYR A 83 -4.47 7.28 -9.27
CA TYR A 83 -3.62 8.48 -9.34
C TYR A 83 -2.24 8.25 -8.74
N VAL A 84 -2.18 7.55 -7.61
CA VAL A 84 -0.90 7.20 -6.96
C VAL A 84 -0.07 6.27 -7.85
N LEU A 85 -0.73 5.41 -8.62
CA LEU A 85 -0.06 4.45 -9.49
C LEU A 85 0.46 5.06 -10.80
N ILE A 86 0.08 6.28 -11.19
CA ILE A 86 0.51 6.89 -12.47
C ILE A 86 2.02 6.74 -12.72
N PRO A 87 2.93 7.18 -11.83
CA PRO A 87 4.37 7.08 -12.09
C PRO A 87 4.85 5.63 -12.23
N PHE A 88 4.24 4.70 -11.52
CA PHE A 88 4.61 3.29 -11.57
C PHE A 88 4.12 2.62 -12.86
N VAL A 89 2.90 2.94 -13.30
CA VAL A 89 2.37 2.40 -14.56
C VAL A 89 3.12 2.96 -15.76
N VAL A 90 3.59 4.21 -15.71
CA VAL A 90 4.47 4.75 -16.75
C VAL A 90 5.77 3.96 -16.87
N LEU A 91 6.31 3.46 -15.74
CA LEU A 91 7.58 2.72 -15.70
C LEU A 91 7.42 1.21 -15.97
N PHE A 92 6.37 0.60 -15.43
CA PHE A 92 6.20 -0.86 -15.39
C PHE A 92 4.98 -1.35 -16.20
N GLY A 93 4.19 -0.43 -16.78
CA GLY A 93 2.92 -0.78 -17.42
C GLY A 93 1.94 -1.37 -16.43
N THR A 94 1.09 -2.27 -16.92
CA THR A 94 0.12 -2.99 -16.11
C THR A 94 0.74 -4.06 -15.18
N ASN A 95 2.05 -4.34 -15.32
CA ASN A 95 2.80 -5.23 -14.45
C ASN A 95 3.38 -4.51 -13.22
N THR A 96 2.72 -3.49 -12.76
CA THR A 96 3.09 -2.70 -11.59
C THR A 96 3.22 -3.61 -10.34
N PRO A 97 4.26 -3.43 -9.50
CA PRO A 97 4.47 -4.25 -8.31
C PRO A 97 3.56 -3.80 -7.15
N ASP A 98 2.28 -4.16 -7.21
CA ASP A 98 1.23 -3.68 -6.31
C ASP A 98 1.50 -3.97 -4.84
N HIS A 99 2.08 -5.14 -4.52
CA HIS A 99 2.47 -5.49 -3.15
C HIS A 99 3.55 -4.57 -2.59
N PHE A 100 4.53 -4.19 -3.41
CA PHE A 100 5.57 -3.25 -2.99
C PHE A 100 4.99 -1.86 -2.72
N ILE A 101 4.04 -1.41 -3.55
CA ILE A 101 3.38 -0.11 -3.37
C ILE A 101 2.51 -0.11 -2.10
N ALA A 102 1.74 -1.17 -1.86
CA ALA A 102 0.95 -1.33 -0.63
C ALA A 102 1.85 -1.26 0.61
N LEU A 103 2.99 -1.97 0.59
CA LEU A 103 3.97 -1.93 1.67
C LEU A 103 4.56 -0.53 1.87
N ALA A 104 4.91 0.18 0.80
CA ALA A 104 5.44 1.54 0.88
C ALA A 104 4.43 2.50 1.52
N VAL A 105 3.15 2.44 1.12
CA VAL A 105 2.06 3.22 1.72
C VAL A 105 1.89 2.87 3.20
N THR A 106 1.95 1.59 3.56
CA THR A 106 1.86 1.12 4.95
C THR A 106 3.00 1.67 5.81
N ILE A 107 4.23 1.68 5.29
CA ILE A 107 5.38 2.27 6.00
C ILE A 107 5.21 3.78 6.19
N ILE A 108 4.74 4.49 5.16
CA ILE A 108 4.43 5.92 5.27
C ILE A 108 3.35 6.16 6.32
N GLY A 109 2.27 5.39 6.29
CA GLY A 109 1.20 5.44 7.30
C GLY A 109 1.72 5.20 8.71
N CYS A 110 2.65 4.25 8.87
CA CYS A 110 3.29 3.97 10.14
C CYS A 110 4.09 5.17 10.68
N ILE A 111 4.85 5.85 9.83
CA ILE A 111 5.60 7.07 10.22
C ILE A 111 4.62 8.15 10.71
N TYR A 112 3.50 8.32 10.01
CA TYR A 112 2.46 9.26 10.43
C TYR A 112 1.74 8.82 11.72
N ALA A 113 1.52 7.54 11.93
CA ALA A 113 0.95 7.01 13.18
C ALA A 113 1.85 7.33 14.39
N VAL A 114 3.17 7.18 14.25
CA VAL A 114 4.13 7.58 15.28
C VAL A 114 4.03 9.08 15.56
N LYS A 115 4.01 9.92 14.53
CA LYS A 115 3.89 11.38 14.66
C LYS A 115 2.59 11.75 15.36
N LEU A 116 1.47 11.21 14.89
CA LEU A 116 0.15 11.49 15.46
C LEU A 116 0.07 11.09 16.93
N TYR A 117 0.55 9.91 17.30
CA TYR A 117 0.58 9.48 18.68
C TYR A 117 1.38 10.46 19.55
N ARG A 118 2.54 10.90 19.09
CA ARG A 118 3.41 11.81 19.83
C ARG A 118 2.87 13.23 19.98
N GLU A 119 2.06 13.67 19.04
CA GLU A 119 1.35 14.95 19.15
C GLU A 119 0.12 14.85 20.06
N ALA A 120 -0.61 13.75 20.01
CA ALA A 120 -1.85 13.56 20.77
C ALA A 120 -1.60 13.09 22.21
N SER A 121 -0.50 12.38 22.48
CA SER A 121 -0.22 11.79 23.78
C SER A 121 0.78 12.61 24.60
N ALA A 122 0.50 12.75 25.89
CA ALA A 122 1.45 13.29 26.85
C ALA A 122 2.61 12.31 27.12
N GLU A 123 2.38 11.00 26.96
CA GLU A 123 3.33 9.94 27.28
C GLU A 123 4.04 9.40 26.02
N LYS A 124 4.98 10.19 25.51
CA LYS A 124 5.73 9.83 24.27
C LYS A 124 6.53 8.53 24.37
N GLN A 125 6.90 8.12 25.56
CA GLN A 125 7.70 6.91 25.82
C GLN A 125 7.00 5.62 25.39
N HIS A 126 5.67 5.58 25.34
CA HIS A 126 4.88 4.40 24.95
C HIS A 126 4.55 4.36 23.46
N SER A 127 5.07 5.29 22.64
CA SER A 127 4.74 5.36 21.21
C SER A 127 5.10 4.09 20.46
N LEU A 128 6.22 3.43 20.76
CA LEU A 128 6.61 2.17 20.14
C LEU A 128 5.58 1.08 20.41
N PHE A 129 5.16 0.91 21.65
CA PHE A 129 4.16 -0.10 22.04
C PHE A 129 2.84 0.10 21.31
N TRP A 130 2.29 1.31 21.32
CA TRP A 130 0.99 1.59 20.72
C TRP A 130 1.01 1.49 19.19
N VAL A 131 2.10 1.89 18.55
CA VAL A 131 2.24 1.75 17.09
C VAL A 131 2.39 0.28 16.70
N LEU A 132 3.15 -0.53 17.47
CA LEU A 132 3.21 -1.97 17.24
C LEU A 132 1.85 -2.63 17.46
N MET A 133 1.10 -2.23 18.49
CA MET A 133 -0.27 -2.72 18.71
C MET A 133 -1.19 -2.38 17.53
N LEU A 134 -1.12 -1.15 17.01
CA LEU A 134 -1.91 -0.75 15.85
C LEU A 134 -1.63 -1.67 14.64
N TYR A 135 -0.38 -1.96 14.35
CA TYR A 135 -0.03 -2.73 13.16
C TYR A 135 -0.15 -4.24 13.33
N PHE A 136 0.28 -4.79 14.45
CA PHE A 136 0.37 -6.24 14.67
C PHE A 136 -0.83 -6.85 15.38
N ALA A 137 -1.54 -6.07 16.20
CA ALA A 137 -2.73 -6.55 16.93
C ALA A 137 -4.06 -6.19 16.25
N SER A 138 -4.02 -5.54 15.07
CA SER A 138 -5.20 -5.23 14.26
C SER A 138 -5.10 -5.87 12.88
N GLY A 139 -6.16 -5.75 12.08
CA GLY A 139 -6.14 -6.17 10.66
C GLY A 139 -5.26 -5.31 9.75
N TYR A 140 -4.66 -4.23 10.26
CA TYR A 140 -3.96 -3.25 9.44
C TYR A 140 -2.72 -3.84 8.76
N LEU A 141 -1.96 -4.69 9.43
CA LEU A 141 -0.82 -5.39 8.84
C LEU A 141 -1.25 -6.20 7.61
N PHE A 142 -2.32 -6.99 7.76
CA PHE A 142 -2.84 -7.81 6.68
C PHE A 142 -3.29 -6.98 5.47
N VAL A 143 -4.03 -5.90 5.72
CA VAL A 143 -4.47 -4.95 4.68
C VAL A 143 -3.27 -4.30 3.99
N GLY A 144 -2.32 -3.79 4.76
CA GLY A 144 -1.16 -3.06 4.23
C GLY A 144 -0.12 -3.90 3.50
N MET A 145 -0.16 -5.23 3.68
CA MET A 145 0.77 -6.16 3.01
C MET A 145 0.22 -6.73 1.71
N ASN A 146 -1.07 -6.54 1.43
CA ASN A 146 -1.73 -7.09 0.25
C ASN A 146 -1.87 -6.04 -0.85
N GLY A 147 -1.34 -6.35 -2.03
CA GLY A 147 -1.44 -5.53 -3.23
C GLY A 147 -2.73 -5.74 -4.05
N TYR A 148 -3.70 -6.50 -3.55
CA TYR A 148 -4.97 -6.69 -4.25
C TYR A 148 -5.84 -5.43 -4.16
N VAL A 149 -6.69 -5.24 -5.15
CA VAL A 149 -7.51 -4.03 -5.31
C VAL A 149 -8.25 -3.60 -4.03
N TRP A 150 -8.87 -4.56 -3.34
CA TRP A 150 -9.64 -4.28 -2.10
C TRP A 150 -8.77 -3.75 -0.96
N PHE A 151 -7.56 -4.27 -0.82
CA PHE A 151 -6.63 -3.90 0.25
C PHE A 151 -5.94 -2.57 -0.04
N ILE A 152 -5.54 -2.33 -1.28
CA ILE A 152 -5.00 -1.03 -1.71
C ILE A 152 -6.06 0.06 -1.55
N ALA A 153 -7.32 -0.21 -1.88
CA ALA A 153 -8.42 0.72 -1.66
C ALA A 153 -8.53 1.13 -0.18
N GLN A 154 -8.43 0.17 0.73
CA GLN A 154 -8.52 0.41 2.17
C GLN A 154 -7.27 1.07 2.77
N SER A 155 -6.09 0.73 2.27
CA SER A 155 -4.82 1.28 2.78
C SER A 155 -4.59 2.73 2.35
N MET A 156 -5.26 3.18 1.28
CA MET A 156 -5.12 4.53 0.72
C MET A 156 -6.36 5.42 0.95
N SER A 157 -7.39 4.94 1.67
CA SER A 157 -8.63 5.70 1.95
C SER A 157 -8.56 6.58 3.21
#